data_2c2feeac73432c331f5bf0103bb612bf
#
_entry.id   2c2feeac73432c331f5bf0103bb612bf
#
_cell.length_a   1.000
_cell.length_b   1.000
_cell.length_c   1.000
_cell.angle_alpha   90.00
_cell.angle_beta   90.00
_cell.angle_gamma   90.00
#
_symmetry.space_group_name_H-M   'P 1'
#
loop_
_entity.id
_entity.type
_entity.pdbx_description
1 polymer ?
#
loop_
_entity_poly.entity_id
_entity_poly.type
_entity_poly.pdbx_seq_one_letter_code
_entity_poly.pdbx_strand_id
1 'polypeptide(L)'
;MVISLLFYSCEAKDAYFKAKRSSRQTESTLRYVYKDASKIQKALGMGNEEISSEDQKKMKESLASPEQQNMLNRYAYLYDFLNPDNPNKLKANNFYWDSVQQIYFIKSPTNRKLSKKYEVFGWHPHWMGSAWESYDFSLLSTVAYFAYIVDPETGSYTNPAQMQEWRTTSMIDSAKAHGTRVLLSMASHGVSENDRFLSNPAAWNTFSDSIASLILSRNADGVDLNFENVPEKHKESLVNFVRLLRSNLSNKMPSGKVFLSITLPSYSTREAFDHVNLGELVDLMVIMGYDYHKGKGITGAVSPLRTTNRNGISLQSTLEYYAKNQLNMGKTVLALPYYGAQWKGKINSKGVYDTYYDKDIPYREVMNLYGANYTPQYDFVSMTNYFFLEFGDSTSVECWFDNAASLEKKYNLALSYGLKGVGIWALGYDNGYTDLWQLIDNQFTTDTTGVVNPINEADGFPVSMGSFMMRYRDILTLTYLLFALAVVIGWVIAFADWRV
;
A
#
# COMPACT_ATOMS: atom_id res chain seq x y z
N MET A 1 12.88 -35.28 15.53
CA MET A 1 11.86 -34.69 14.66
C MET A 1 11.82 -33.16 14.76
N VAL A 2 11.76 -32.55 15.94
CA VAL A 2 11.80 -31.08 16.12
C VAL A 2 13.15 -30.48 15.69
N ILE A 3 14.27 -31.14 15.99
CA ILE A 3 15.61 -30.70 15.62
C ILE A 3 15.84 -30.73 14.10
N SER A 4 15.31 -31.75 13.40
CA SER A 4 15.36 -31.79 11.93
C SER A 4 14.56 -30.68 11.28
N LEU A 5 13.39 -30.30 11.84
CA LEU A 5 12.58 -29.17 11.39
C LEU A 5 13.31 -27.82 11.60
N LEU A 6 14.10 -27.69 12.66
CA LEU A 6 14.87 -26.48 12.95
C LEU A 6 16.06 -26.33 11.98
N PHE A 7 16.76 -27.43 11.66
CA PHE A 7 17.85 -27.38 10.66
C PHE A 7 17.33 -27.06 9.26
N TYR A 8 16.22 -27.68 8.83
CA TYR A 8 15.58 -27.37 7.54
C TYR A 8 15.04 -25.94 7.47
N SER A 9 14.55 -25.40 8.60
CA SER A 9 14.12 -23.99 8.65
C SER A 9 15.31 -23.02 8.57
N CYS A 10 16.49 -23.39 9.07
CA CYS A 10 17.72 -22.59 8.96
C CYS A 10 18.28 -22.58 7.55
N GLU A 11 18.30 -23.72 6.85
CA GLU A 11 18.78 -23.79 5.46
C GLU A 11 17.83 -23.08 4.48
N ALA A 12 16.53 -23.26 4.63
CA ALA A 12 15.52 -22.52 3.86
C ALA A 12 15.57 -21.02 4.17
N LYS A 13 15.83 -20.66 5.43
CA LYS A 13 15.99 -19.27 5.86
C LYS A 13 17.29 -18.68 5.35
N ASP A 14 18.41 -19.43 5.35
CA ASP A 14 19.67 -19.01 4.78
C ASP A 14 19.65 -18.89 3.26
N ALA A 15 18.99 -19.82 2.56
CA ALA A 15 18.75 -19.74 1.13
C ALA A 15 17.84 -18.54 0.79
N TYR A 16 16.79 -18.30 1.56
CA TYR A 16 15.93 -17.14 1.45
C TYR A 16 16.68 -15.83 1.75
N PHE A 17 17.48 -15.74 2.81
CA PHE A 17 18.26 -14.56 3.12
C PHE A 17 19.46 -14.36 2.16
N LYS A 18 20.03 -15.42 1.59
CA LYS A 18 20.99 -15.33 0.49
C LYS A 18 20.34 -14.81 -0.79
N ALA A 19 19.21 -15.38 -1.19
CA ALA A 19 18.41 -14.89 -2.30
C ALA A 19 17.98 -13.43 -2.06
N LYS A 20 17.61 -13.07 -0.84
CA LYS A 20 17.21 -11.73 -0.44
C LYS A 20 18.35 -10.73 -0.29
N ARG A 21 19.54 -11.12 0.17
CA ARG A 21 20.71 -10.23 0.14
C ARG A 21 21.14 -9.96 -1.29
N SER A 22 21.00 -10.94 -2.18
CA SER A 22 21.25 -10.73 -3.59
C SER A 22 20.15 -9.90 -4.24
N SER A 23 18.87 -10.01 -3.86
CA SER A 23 17.79 -9.16 -4.38
C SER A 23 17.89 -7.70 -3.92
N ARG A 24 18.61 -7.41 -2.87
CA ARG A 24 18.81 -6.05 -2.36
C ARG A 24 19.94 -5.28 -3.05
N GLN A 25 20.84 -5.99 -3.63
CA GLN A 25 21.71 -5.42 -4.64
C GLN A 25 21.01 -5.71 -5.97
N THR A 26 19.98 -4.94 -6.28
CA THR A 26 19.02 -5.10 -7.38
C THR A 26 19.62 -5.57 -8.69
N GLU A 27 20.86 -5.36 -8.86
CA GLU A 27 21.68 -5.69 -10.00
C GLU A 27 22.37 -7.04 -9.91
N SER A 28 22.61 -7.53 -8.70
CA SER A 28 23.36 -8.77 -8.53
C SER A 28 22.45 -9.99 -8.45
N THR A 29 21.15 -9.83 -8.13
CA THR A 29 20.29 -10.99 -7.88
C THR A 29 20.00 -11.79 -9.12
N LEU A 30 19.59 -11.11 -10.17
CA LEU A 30 19.34 -11.78 -11.43
C LEU A 30 20.63 -12.32 -12.03
N ARG A 31 21.74 -11.59 -11.89
CA ARG A 31 23.05 -12.12 -12.23
C ARG A 31 23.48 -13.29 -11.39
N TYR A 32 23.19 -13.28 -10.10
CA TYR A 32 23.54 -14.42 -9.25
C TYR A 32 22.74 -15.65 -9.64
N VAL A 33 21.44 -15.50 -9.89
CA VAL A 33 20.59 -16.58 -10.39
C VAL A 33 21.05 -17.03 -11.79
N TYR A 34 21.35 -16.10 -12.72
CA TYR A 34 21.86 -16.46 -14.05
C TYR A 34 23.32 -16.91 -14.02
N LYS A 35 24.16 -16.38 -13.17
CA LYS A 35 25.55 -16.80 -13.02
C LYS A 35 25.66 -18.13 -12.27
N ASP A 36 24.76 -18.41 -11.35
CA ASP A 36 24.65 -19.73 -10.72
C ASP A 36 23.95 -20.72 -11.65
N ALA A 37 22.96 -20.31 -12.47
CA ALA A 37 22.44 -21.11 -13.55
C ALA A 37 23.53 -21.44 -14.58
N SER A 38 24.39 -20.50 -14.96
CA SER A 38 25.54 -20.76 -15.86
C SER A 38 26.62 -21.64 -15.21
N LYS A 39 26.83 -21.55 -13.92
CA LYS A 39 27.72 -22.45 -13.16
C LYS A 39 27.13 -23.84 -13.01
N ILE A 40 25.80 -23.91 -12.81
CA ILE A 40 25.07 -25.19 -12.79
C ILE A 40 25.08 -25.82 -14.18
N GLN A 41 24.89 -25.05 -15.27
CA GLN A 41 25.08 -25.52 -16.65
C GLN A 41 26.50 -26.07 -16.88
N LYS A 42 27.52 -25.32 -16.42
CA LYS A 42 28.91 -25.73 -16.55
C LYS A 42 29.25 -26.96 -15.69
N ALA A 43 28.63 -27.08 -14.52
CA ALA A 43 28.77 -28.22 -13.61
C ALA A 43 28.02 -29.46 -14.13
N LEU A 44 26.94 -29.25 -14.92
CA LEU A 44 26.17 -30.31 -15.58
C LEU A 44 26.71 -30.71 -16.97
N GLY A 45 27.84 -30.12 -17.43
CA GLY A 45 28.47 -30.45 -18.70
C GLY A 45 27.67 -30.01 -19.94
N MET A 46 26.74 -29.06 -19.81
CA MET A 46 25.95 -28.53 -20.92
C MET A 46 26.72 -27.41 -21.63
N GLY A 47 26.89 -27.51 -22.91
CA GLY A 47 27.66 -26.55 -23.72
C GLY A 47 27.05 -25.17 -23.84
N ASN A 48 27.83 -24.23 -24.41
CA ASN A 48 27.47 -22.80 -24.55
C ASN A 48 26.45 -22.55 -25.70
N GLU A 49 25.37 -23.28 -25.82
CA GLU A 49 24.32 -22.95 -26.76
C GLU A 49 23.35 -21.95 -26.15
N GLU A 50 22.93 -20.94 -26.92
CA GLU A 50 21.93 -19.96 -26.52
C GLU A 50 20.62 -20.68 -26.16
N ILE A 51 20.20 -20.52 -24.93
CA ILE A 51 19.00 -21.16 -24.38
C ILE A 51 17.77 -20.54 -25.02
N SER A 52 16.97 -21.33 -25.69
CA SER A 52 15.70 -20.87 -26.27
C SER A 52 14.73 -20.37 -25.18
N SER A 53 13.79 -19.51 -25.55
CA SER A 53 12.76 -19.01 -24.64
C SER A 53 11.91 -20.13 -24.02
N GLU A 54 11.81 -21.27 -24.68
CA GLU A 54 11.10 -22.47 -24.23
C GLU A 54 11.93 -23.26 -23.21
N ASP A 55 13.24 -23.29 -23.36
CA ASP A 55 14.17 -23.89 -22.40
C ASP A 55 14.30 -23.02 -21.15
N GLN A 56 14.25 -21.69 -21.30
CA GLN A 56 14.19 -20.76 -20.17
C GLN A 56 12.91 -20.95 -19.33
N LYS A 57 11.79 -21.26 -19.99
CA LYS A 57 10.52 -21.60 -19.32
C LYS A 57 10.62 -22.95 -18.61
N LYS A 58 11.17 -23.97 -19.27
CA LYS A 58 11.42 -25.30 -18.69
C LYS A 58 12.46 -25.24 -17.56
N MET A 59 13.48 -24.38 -17.66
CA MET A 59 14.43 -24.15 -16.57
C MET A 59 13.79 -23.41 -15.39
N LYS A 60 12.88 -22.46 -15.61
CA LYS A 60 12.10 -21.88 -14.52
C LYS A 60 11.26 -22.93 -13.79
N GLU A 61 10.72 -23.89 -14.51
CA GLU A 61 9.93 -25.00 -13.96
C GLU A 61 10.84 -26.09 -13.34
N SER A 62 12.09 -26.22 -13.77
CA SER A 62 13.05 -27.25 -13.31
C SER A 62 14.14 -26.72 -12.36
N LEU A 63 14.15 -25.45 -12.04
CA LEU A 63 15.13 -24.81 -11.16
C LEU A 63 15.05 -25.25 -9.69
N ALA A 64 14.01 -26.01 -9.33
CA ALA A 64 14.04 -26.80 -8.13
C ALA A 64 14.67 -28.14 -8.43
N SER A 65 15.81 -28.48 -7.82
CA SER A 65 16.32 -29.84 -7.81
C SER A 65 15.21 -30.81 -7.35
N PRO A 66 15.26 -32.10 -7.73
CA PRO A 66 14.27 -33.08 -7.21
C PRO A 66 14.14 -33.04 -5.71
N GLU A 67 15.16 -32.67 -4.97
CA GLU A 67 15.15 -32.46 -3.52
C GLU A 67 14.43 -31.18 -3.13
N GLN A 68 14.60 -30.11 -3.89
CA GLN A 68 13.87 -28.84 -3.70
C GLN A 68 12.40 -28.98 -4.10
N GLN A 69 12.08 -29.72 -5.15
CA GLN A 69 10.70 -30.06 -5.51
C GLN A 69 10.05 -30.97 -4.45
N ASN A 70 10.79 -31.93 -3.90
CA ASN A 70 10.30 -32.78 -2.80
C ASN A 70 10.11 -31.96 -1.50
N MET A 71 10.96 -30.97 -1.29
CA MET A 71 10.85 -30.02 -0.18
C MET A 71 9.67 -29.06 -0.40
N LEU A 72 9.51 -28.51 -1.62
CA LEU A 72 8.34 -27.70 -1.98
C LEU A 72 7.05 -28.48 -1.87
N ASN A 73 7.01 -29.75 -2.31
CA ASN A 73 5.85 -30.63 -2.16
C ASN A 73 5.58 -31.03 -0.69
N ARG A 74 6.61 -31.27 0.13
CA ARG A 74 6.47 -31.52 1.56
C ARG A 74 5.98 -30.32 2.35
N TYR A 75 6.31 -29.13 1.92
CA TYR A 75 5.94 -27.88 2.56
C TYR A 75 4.93 -27.08 1.72
N ALA A 76 4.36 -27.69 0.66
CA ALA A 76 3.33 -27.08 -0.18
C ALA A 76 2.19 -26.52 0.68
N TYR A 77 1.77 -27.26 1.72
CA TYR A 77 0.75 -26.77 2.65
C TYR A 77 1.21 -25.55 3.46
N LEU A 78 2.51 -25.42 3.81
CA LEU A 78 3.06 -24.25 4.47
C LEU A 78 3.25 -23.12 3.49
N TYR A 79 3.63 -23.42 2.25
CA TYR A 79 3.72 -22.45 1.16
C TYR A 79 2.33 -21.93 0.79
N ASP A 80 1.36 -22.83 0.65
CA ASP A 80 -0.05 -22.48 0.44
C ASP A 80 -0.64 -21.71 1.61
N PHE A 81 -0.23 -22.03 2.83
CA PHE A 81 -0.59 -21.31 4.05
C PHE A 81 0.06 -19.94 4.14
N LEU A 82 1.32 -19.81 3.70
CA LEU A 82 2.09 -18.56 3.73
C LEU A 82 1.89 -17.74 2.46
N ASN A 83 1.39 -18.33 1.37
CA ASN A 83 1.14 -17.63 0.12
C ASN A 83 -0.25 -16.99 0.16
N PRO A 84 -0.34 -15.65 0.29
CA PRO A 84 -1.62 -14.94 0.31
C PRO A 84 -2.38 -15.06 -1.02
N ASP A 85 -1.69 -15.29 -2.11
CA ASP A 85 -2.21 -15.30 -3.48
C ASP A 85 -2.61 -16.71 -3.95
N ASN A 86 -2.73 -17.68 -3.04
CA ASN A 86 -3.20 -19.02 -3.40
C ASN A 86 -4.67 -18.97 -3.88
N PRO A 87 -4.93 -19.18 -5.19
CA PRO A 87 -6.27 -19.10 -5.75
C PRO A 87 -7.24 -20.13 -5.14
N ASN A 88 -6.74 -21.21 -4.55
CA ASN A 88 -7.59 -22.18 -3.85
C ASN A 88 -8.04 -21.68 -2.48
N LYS A 89 -7.22 -20.88 -1.79
CA LYS A 89 -7.60 -20.22 -0.54
C LYS A 89 -8.65 -19.15 -0.78
N LEU A 90 -8.54 -18.42 -1.88
CA LEU A 90 -9.55 -17.44 -2.32
C LEU A 90 -10.87 -18.13 -2.70
N LYS A 91 -10.83 -19.32 -3.33
CA LYS A 91 -12.04 -20.13 -3.63
C LYS A 91 -12.81 -20.54 -2.38
N ALA A 92 -12.13 -20.81 -1.28
CA ALA A 92 -12.77 -21.16 -0.01
C ALA A 92 -13.58 -19.98 0.59
N ASN A 93 -13.30 -18.75 0.16
CA ASN A 93 -13.93 -17.52 0.64
C ASN A 93 -14.95 -16.92 -0.35
N ASN A 94 -15.63 -17.75 -1.17
CA ASN A 94 -16.61 -17.30 -2.17
C ASN A 94 -16.04 -16.47 -3.33
N PHE A 95 -14.73 -16.46 -3.56
CA PHE A 95 -14.12 -15.94 -4.76
C PHE A 95 -14.09 -17.02 -5.84
N TYR A 96 -14.42 -16.68 -7.06
CA TYR A 96 -14.14 -17.55 -8.20
C TYR A 96 -13.36 -16.78 -9.26
N TRP A 97 -12.44 -17.49 -9.88
CA TRP A 97 -11.64 -16.99 -10.97
C TRP A 97 -12.36 -17.22 -12.30
N ASP A 98 -12.61 -16.15 -13.04
CA ASP A 98 -13.06 -16.26 -14.43
C ASP A 98 -11.83 -16.32 -15.34
N SER A 99 -11.57 -17.50 -15.87
CA SER A 99 -10.41 -17.74 -16.74
C SER A 99 -10.54 -17.08 -18.13
N VAL A 100 -11.74 -16.69 -18.54
CA VAL A 100 -11.99 -16.03 -19.82
C VAL A 100 -11.72 -14.54 -19.71
N GLN A 101 -12.17 -13.91 -18.59
CA GLN A 101 -11.96 -12.48 -18.32
C GLN A 101 -10.70 -12.22 -17.52
N GLN A 102 -10.03 -13.27 -17.02
CA GLN A 102 -8.89 -13.19 -16.11
C GLN A 102 -9.14 -12.30 -14.87
N ILE A 103 -10.35 -12.36 -14.34
CA ILE A 103 -10.83 -11.54 -13.21
C ILE A 103 -11.39 -12.46 -12.12
N TYR A 104 -11.19 -12.09 -10.86
CA TYR A 104 -11.86 -12.73 -9.74
C TYR A 104 -13.24 -12.10 -9.52
N PHE A 105 -14.26 -12.93 -9.41
CA PHE A 105 -15.61 -12.50 -9.06
C PHE A 105 -15.99 -12.95 -7.66
N ILE A 106 -16.69 -12.08 -6.95
CA ILE A 106 -17.42 -12.45 -5.75
C ILE A 106 -18.91 -12.47 -6.07
N LYS A 107 -19.58 -13.51 -5.59
CA LYS A 107 -21.02 -13.47 -5.49
C LYS A 107 -21.37 -12.59 -4.29
N SER A 108 -21.50 -11.29 -4.52
CA SER A 108 -21.91 -10.36 -3.46
C SER A 108 -23.33 -10.72 -3.00
N PRO A 109 -23.54 -10.95 -1.69
CA PRO A 109 -24.91 -11.02 -1.18
C PRO A 109 -25.58 -9.66 -1.40
N THR A 110 -26.77 -9.65 -1.96
CA THR A 110 -27.53 -8.46 -2.38
C THR A 110 -27.91 -7.49 -1.25
N ASN A 111 -27.46 -7.69 -0.02
CA ASN A 111 -27.87 -6.96 1.18
C ASN A 111 -26.72 -6.41 2.03
N ARG A 112 -25.51 -6.26 1.48
CA ARG A 112 -24.38 -5.69 2.23
C ARG A 112 -24.38 -4.17 2.15
N LYS A 113 -24.06 -3.52 3.26
CA LYS A 113 -23.88 -2.06 3.36
C LYS A 113 -22.58 -1.74 4.05
N LEU A 114 -21.95 -0.65 3.62
CA LEU A 114 -20.74 -0.15 4.27
C LEU A 114 -21.02 0.08 5.77
N SER A 115 -20.18 -0.50 6.61
CA SER A 115 -20.31 -0.40 8.06
C SER A 115 -20.01 1.03 8.52
N LYS A 116 -20.90 1.63 9.30
CA LYS A 116 -20.67 2.95 9.92
C LYS A 116 -19.47 3.00 10.87
N LYS A 117 -18.92 1.84 11.24
CA LYS A 117 -17.72 1.74 12.06
C LYS A 117 -16.49 2.21 11.30
N TYR A 118 -16.46 2.01 9.99
CA TYR A 118 -15.29 2.26 9.16
C TYR A 118 -15.49 3.46 8.26
N GLU A 119 -14.38 4.04 7.84
CA GLU A 119 -14.31 5.08 6.81
C GLU A 119 -13.57 4.52 5.59
N VAL A 120 -14.19 4.59 4.42
CA VAL A 120 -13.56 4.33 3.13
C VAL A 120 -13.54 5.65 2.38
N PHE A 121 -12.36 6.23 2.27
CA PHE A 121 -12.12 7.52 1.66
C PHE A 121 -11.53 7.35 0.26
N GLY A 122 -11.95 8.14 -0.71
CA GLY A 122 -11.35 8.09 -2.05
C GLY A 122 -11.22 9.45 -2.69
N TRP A 123 -10.08 9.70 -3.39
CA TRP A 123 -9.94 10.89 -4.23
C TRP A 123 -10.33 10.58 -5.66
N HIS A 124 -11.19 11.44 -6.22
CA HIS A 124 -11.46 11.50 -7.66
C HIS A 124 -10.64 12.62 -8.29
N PRO A 125 -9.52 12.34 -8.95
CA PRO A 125 -8.78 13.34 -9.69
C PRO A 125 -9.55 13.82 -10.93
N HIS A 126 -9.57 15.13 -11.20
CA HIS A 126 -10.27 15.71 -12.34
C HIS A 126 -9.89 15.06 -13.69
N TRP A 127 -8.63 14.61 -13.83
CA TRP A 127 -8.18 13.95 -15.07
C TRP A 127 -8.76 12.54 -15.28
N MET A 128 -9.49 12.02 -14.31
CA MET A 128 -10.24 10.77 -14.47
C MET A 128 -11.57 10.95 -15.20
N GLY A 129 -12.01 12.21 -15.39
CA GLY A 129 -13.19 12.54 -16.19
C GLY A 129 -14.44 11.75 -15.77
N SER A 130 -15.02 10.99 -16.71
CA SER A 130 -16.23 10.19 -16.47
C SER A 130 -15.99 8.83 -15.81
N ALA A 131 -14.76 8.50 -15.37
CA ALA A 131 -14.48 7.22 -14.71
C ALA A 131 -15.36 6.97 -13.46
N TRP A 132 -15.88 8.03 -12.85
CA TRP A 132 -16.80 7.98 -11.73
C TRP A 132 -18.11 7.21 -12.02
N GLU A 133 -18.48 7.04 -13.28
CA GLU A 133 -19.65 6.25 -13.70
C GLU A 133 -19.51 4.76 -13.36
N SER A 134 -18.26 4.31 -13.16
CA SER A 134 -17.93 2.93 -12.75
C SER A 134 -17.70 2.76 -11.25
N TYR A 135 -17.78 3.82 -10.44
CA TYR A 135 -17.54 3.71 -9.00
C TYR A 135 -18.74 3.10 -8.27
N ASP A 136 -18.46 2.22 -7.35
CA ASP A 136 -19.46 1.79 -6.39
C ASP A 136 -19.50 2.76 -5.20
N PHE A 137 -20.28 3.84 -5.34
CA PHE A 137 -20.43 4.84 -4.28
C PHE A 137 -21.01 4.26 -2.99
N SER A 138 -21.71 3.13 -3.04
CA SER A 138 -22.24 2.48 -1.83
C SER A 138 -21.13 1.91 -0.93
N LEU A 139 -19.94 1.72 -1.49
CA LEU A 139 -18.73 1.26 -0.79
C LEU A 139 -17.80 2.41 -0.38
N LEU A 140 -18.21 3.67 -0.56
CA LEU A 140 -17.44 4.86 -0.16
C LEU A 140 -18.16 5.61 0.96
N SER A 141 -17.45 5.92 2.04
CA SER A 141 -17.92 6.87 3.06
C SER A 141 -17.76 8.31 2.57
N THR A 142 -16.64 8.56 1.87
CA THR A 142 -16.26 9.91 1.41
C THR A 142 -15.60 9.84 0.04
N VAL A 143 -16.01 10.75 -0.85
CA VAL A 143 -15.30 11.07 -2.07
C VAL A 143 -14.82 12.52 -2.04
N ALA A 144 -13.55 12.75 -2.35
CA ALA A 144 -12.95 14.07 -2.46
C ALA A 144 -12.59 14.37 -3.92
N TYR A 145 -13.16 15.43 -4.47
CA TYR A 145 -12.81 15.91 -5.81
C TYR A 145 -11.45 16.62 -5.77
N PHE A 146 -10.49 16.14 -6.51
CA PHE A 146 -9.12 16.64 -6.52
C PHE A 146 -8.86 17.44 -7.81
N ALA A 147 -8.61 18.77 -7.74
CA ALA A 147 -8.55 19.62 -6.55
C ALA A 147 -8.73 21.10 -6.88
N TYR A 148 -8.97 21.89 -5.86
CA TYR A 148 -8.76 23.35 -5.84
C TYR A 148 -7.26 23.61 -5.64
N ILE A 149 -6.57 24.06 -6.65
CA ILE A 149 -5.14 24.40 -6.54
C ILE A 149 -5.04 25.84 -6.07
N VAL A 150 -4.55 26.04 -4.84
CA VAL A 150 -4.50 27.36 -4.22
C VAL A 150 -3.38 28.23 -4.80
N ASP A 151 -3.70 29.47 -5.08
CA ASP A 151 -2.72 30.53 -5.32
C ASP A 151 -2.19 31.01 -3.97
N PRO A 152 -0.90 30.88 -3.67
CA PRO A 152 -0.35 31.22 -2.36
C PRO A 152 -0.38 32.73 -2.02
N GLU A 153 -0.46 33.59 -3.02
CA GLU A 153 -0.50 35.04 -2.83
C GLU A 153 -1.92 35.55 -2.56
N THR A 154 -2.88 34.99 -3.27
CA THR A 154 -4.26 35.49 -3.23
C THR A 154 -5.22 34.62 -2.43
N GLY A 155 -4.93 33.33 -2.27
CA GLY A 155 -5.84 32.35 -1.72
C GLY A 155 -6.93 31.88 -2.70
N SER A 156 -7.00 32.43 -3.89
CA SER A 156 -7.90 31.98 -4.96
C SER A 156 -7.38 30.69 -5.62
N TYR A 157 -8.19 30.08 -6.49
CA TYR A 157 -7.75 28.93 -7.30
C TYR A 157 -7.03 29.36 -8.56
N THR A 158 -6.00 28.61 -8.96
CA THR A 158 -5.24 28.83 -10.21
C THR A 158 -5.79 28.01 -11.38
N ASN A 159 -6.76 27.15 -11.15
CA ASN A 159 -7.29 26.17 -12.12
C ASN A 159 -8.81 26.32 -12.38
N PRO A 160 -9.25 27.37 -13.08
CA PRO A 160 -10.66 27.68 -13.25
C PRO A 160 -11.48 26.61 -14.01
N ALA A 161 -10.85 25.88 -14.93
CA ALA A 161 -11.51 24.81 -15.68
C ALA A 161 -12.00 23.68 -14.74
N GLN A 162 -11.14 23.24 -13.81
CA GLN A 162 -11.51 22.21 -12.84
C GLN A 162 -12.56 22.70 -11.84
N MET A 163 -12.52 23.98 -11.48
CA MET A 163 -13.55 24.58 -10.63
C MET A 163 -14.88 24.76 -11.39
N GLN A 164 -14.85 24.90 -12.70
CA GLN A 164 -16.07 24.85 -13.52
C GLN A 164 -16.62 23.41 -13.62
N GLU A 165 -15.74 22.41 -13.77
CA GLU A 165 -16.12 21.00 -13.73
C GLU A 165 -16.75 20.63 -12.38
N TRP A 166 -16.17 21.06 -11.25
CA TRP A 166 -16.75 20.90 -9.93
C TRP A 166 -18.22 21.39 -9.87
N ARG A 167 -18.51 22.53 -10.50
CA ARG A 167 -19.87 23.10 -10.51
C ARG A 167 -20.87 22.30 -11.33
N THR A 168 -20.42 21.48 -12.27
CA THR A 168 -21.29 20.86 -13.28
C THR A 168 -21.27 19.34 -13.29
N THR A 169 -20.26 18.69 -12.70
CA THR A 169 -20.12 17.23 -12.73
C THR A 169 -21.25 16.52 -12.01
N SER A 170 -21.83 15.50 -12.66
CA SER A 170 -22.86 14.63 -12.07
C SER A 170 -22.28 13.63 -11.05
N MET A 171 -20.97 13.50 -10.95
CA MET A 171 -20.30 12.67 -9.93
C MET A 171 -20.80 13.02 -8.52
N ILE A 172 -20.91 14.32 -8.22
CA ILE A 172 -21.35 14.81 -6.91
C ILE A 172 -22.78 14.34 -6.60
N ASP A 173 -23.64 14.44 -7.58
CA ASP A 173 -25.06 14.06 -7.42
C ASP A 173 -25.19 12.54 -7.24
N SER A 174 -24.39 11.76 -8.00
CA SER A 174 -24.32 10.31 -7.88
C SER A 174 -23.80 9.88 -6.51
N ALA A 175 -22.71 10.48 -6.03
CA ALA A 175 -22.17 10.19 -4.69
C ALA A 175 -23.22 10.46 -3.60
N LYS A 176 -23.87 11.62 -3.65
CA LYS A 176 -24.90 12.00 -2.67
C LYS A 176 -26.13 11.10 -2.70
N ALA A 177 -26.55 10.64 -3.88
CA ALA A 177 -27.66 9.69 -4.02
C ALA A 177 -27.39 8.36 -3.29
N HIS A 178 -26.11 7.98 -3.12
CA HIS A 178 -25.71 6.79 -2.37
C HIS A 178 -25.38 7.08 -0.89
N GLY A 179 -25.51 8.35 -0.44
CA GLY A 179 -25.18 8.76 0.92
C GLY A 179 -23.67 8.92 1.18
N THR A 180 -22.87 8.95 0.12
CA THR A 180 -21.44 9.20 0.18
C THR A 180 -21.18 10.69 0.40
N ARG A 181 -20.37 11.03 1.40
CA ARG A 181 -19.93 12.41 1.67
C ARG A 181 -19.08 12.92 0.52
N VAL A 182 -19.28 14.19 0.17
CA VAL A 182 -18.55 14.85 -0.92
C VAL A 182 -17.72 16.00 -0.37
N LEU A 183 -16.41 15.96 -0.61
CA LEU A 183 -15.47 17.01 -0.25
C LEU A 183 -14.84 17.62 -1.50
N LEU A 184 -14.47 18.90 -1.41
CA LEU A 184 -13.57 19.53 -2.38
C LEU A 184 -12.17 19.54 -1.78
N SER A 185 -11.21 18.86 -2.43
CA SER A 185 -9.82 18.90 -2.00
C SER A 185 -9.20 20.24 -2.34
N MET A 186 -8.51 20.85 -1.37
CA MET A 186 -7.55 21.92 -1.58
C MET A 186 -6.16 21.33 -1.72
N ALA A 187 -5.42 21.71 -2.74
CA ALA A 187 -4.05 21.26 -2.95
C ALA A 187 -3.06 22.44 -2.89
N SER A 188 -2.05 22.28 -2.05
CA SER A 188 -0.89 23.17 -1.95
C SER A 188 0.38 22.33 -1.85
N HIS A 189 1.08 22.21 -2.96
CA HIS A 189 2.24 21.34 -3.09
C HIS A 189 3.49 22.15 -3.34
N GLY A 190 4.52 21.89 -2.57
CA GLY A 190 5.82 22.54 -2.71
C GLY A 190 6.20 23.43 -1.54
N VAL A 191 7.51 23.45 -1.26
CA VAL A 191 8.08 24.17 -0.13
C VAL A 191 7.81 25.67 -0.24
N SER A 192 8.00 26.24 -1.44
CA SER A 192 7.84 27.67 -1.71
C SER A 192 6.39 28.11 -1.64
N GLU A 193 5.49 27.33 -2.23
CA GLU A 193 4.05 27.58 -2.27
C GLU A 193 3.48 27.59 -0.85
N ASN A 194 3.82 26.56 -0.06
CA ASN A 194 3.39 26.46 1.33
C ASN A 194 4.00 27.56 2.21
N ASP A 195 5.27 27.93 1.98
CA ASP A 195 5.91 29.03 2.71
C ASP A 195 5.16 30.36 2.51
N ARG A 196 4.83 30.70 1.25
CA ARG A 196 4.10 31.92 0.92
C ARG A 196 2.67 31.90 1.45
N PHE A 197 1.92 30.81 1.22
CA PHE A 197 0.54 30.71 1.67
C PHE A 197 0.41 30.73 3.18
N LEU A 198 1.20 29.95 3.90
CA LEU A 198 1.14 29.87 5.37
C LEU A 198 1.72 31.10 6.09
N SER A 199 2.44 31.97 5.36
CA SER A 199 2.85 33.28 5.84
C SER A 199 1.84 34.40 5.54
N ASN A 200 0.72 34.11 4.85
CA ASN A 200 -0.21 35.13 4.33
C ASN A 200 -1.66 34.94 4.86
N PRO A 201 -1.98 35.46 6.08
CA PRO A 201 -3.34 35.35 6.63
C PRO A 201 -4.42 36.02 5.78
N ALA A 202 -4.09 37.00 4.94
CA ALA A 202 -5.05 37.60 4.01
C ALA A 202 -5.53 36.58 2.96
N ALA A 203 -4.61 35.79 2.41
CA ALA A 203 -4.93 34.70 1.50
C ALA A 203 -5.83 33.62 2.15
N TRP A 204 -5.68 33.36 3.46
CA TRP A 204 -6.52 32.40 4.19
C TRP A 204 -8.00 32.79 4.19
N ASN A 205 -8.30 34.11 4.37
CA ASN A 205 -9.67 34.60 4.33
C ASN A 205 -10.27 34.48 2.91
N THR A 206 -9.53 34.91 1.89
CA THR A 206 -9.95 34.79 0.50
C THR A 206 -10.19 33.33 0.13
N PHE A 207 -9.29 32.42 0.53
CA PHE A 207 -9.46 30.97 0.35
C PHE A 207 -10.75 30.48 1.05
N SER A 208 -10.98 30.86 2.31
CA SER A 208 -12.17 30.44 3.06
C SER A 208 -13.46 30.91 2.38
N ASP A 209 -13.48 32.11 1.82
CA ASP A 209 -14.65 32.65 1.11
C ASP A 209 -14.87 31.93 -0.23
N SER A 210 -13.81 31.74 -0.98
CA SER A 210 -13.85 31.08 -2.28
C SER A 210 -14.30 29.62 -2.17
N ILE A 211 -13.72 28.87 -1.25
CA ILE A 211 -14.05 27.44 -1.10
C ILE A 211 -15.44 27.26 -0.48
N ALA A 212 -15.87 28.15 0.43
CA ALA A 212 -17.22 28.15 0.95
C ALA A 212 -18.27 28.34 -0.17
N SER A 213 -18.05 29.27 -1.09
CA SER A 213 -18.90 29.49 -2.25
C SER A 213 -19.00 28.23 -3.13
N LEU A 214 -17.87 27.53 -3.34
CA LEU A 214 -17.84 26.32 -4.16
C LEU A 214 -18.58 25.15 -3.50
N ILE A 215 -18.33 24.87 -2.22
CA ILE A 215 -19.02 23.77 -1.53
C ILE A 215 -20.52 24.04 -1.36
N LEU A 216 -20.92 25.28 -1.09
CA LEU A 216 -22.32 25.69 -1.02
C LEU A 216 -23.05 25.53 -2.36
N SER A 217 -22.39 25.88 -3.47
CA SER A 217 -22.99 25.79 -4.82
C SER A 217 -23.42 24.37 -5.21
N ARG A 218 -22.83 23.34 -4.58
CA ARG A 218 -23.13 21.92 -4.83
C ARG A 218 -23.73 21.22 -3.61
N ASN A 219 -24.01 21.98 -2.52
CA ASN A 219 -24.40 21.41 -1.25
C ASN A 219 -23.48 20.24 -0.85
N ALA A 220 -22.16 20.44 -1.00
CA ALA A 220 -21.13 19.48 -0.60
C ALA A 220 -20.88 19.56 0.91
N ASP A 221 -20.30 18.51 1.47
CA ASP A 221 -20.21 18.33 2.92
C ASP A 221 -19.03 19.06 3.55
N GLY A 222 -17.99 19.41 2.75
CA GLY A 222 -16.84 20.08 3.30
C GLY A 222 -15.58 20.08 2.42
N VAL A 223 -14.45 20.12 3.08
CA VAL A 223 -13.13 20.33 2.46
C VAL A 223 -12.14 19.27 2.90
N ASP A 224 -11.33 18.81 1.98
CA ASP A 224 -10.15 17.99 2.23
C ASP A 224 -8.88 18.85 2.01
N LEU A 225 -8.00 18.90 3.00
CA LEU A 225 -6.78 19.72 2.97
C LEU A 225 -5.57 18.85 2.61
N ASN A 226 -5.04 19.04 1.42
CA ASN A 226 -3.86 18.34 0.94
C ASN A 226 -2.68 19.32 0.84
N PHE A 227 -1.87 19.35 1.90
CA PHE A 227 -0.60 20.08 1.96
C PHE A 227 0.57 19.10 1.81
N GLU A 228 1.46 19.37 0.86
CA GLU A 228 2.66 18.56 0.67
C GLU A 228 3.92 19.41 0.73
N ASN A 229 4.95 18.88 1.39
CA ASN A 229 6.23 19.56 1.60
C ASN A 229 6.12 20.87 2.41
N VAL A 230 5.33 20.87 3.47
CA VAL A 230 5.23 22.00 4.40
C VAL A 230 6.57 22.18 5.14
N PRO A 231 7.16 23.40 5.15
CA PRO A 231 8.33 23.67 5.99
C PRO A 231 7.99 23.59 7.47
N GLU A 232 8.88 23.00 8.28
CA GLU A 232 8.66 22.79 9.71
C GLU A 232 8.36 24.09 10.48
N LYS A 233 8.95 25.21 10.04
CA LYS A 233 8.70 26.54 10.62
C LYS A 233 7.23 26.98 10.57
N HIS A 234 6.40 26.35 9.71
CA HIS A 234 4.98 26.65 9.56
C HIS A 234 4.05 25.72 10.36
N LYS A 235 4.60 24.91 11.26
CA LYS A 235 3.82 24.01 12.10
C LYS A 235 2.65 24.72 12.81
N GLU A 236 2.92 25.85 13.45
CA GLU A 236 1.90 26.65 14.13
C GLU A 236 0.99 27.38 13.13
N SER A 237 1.54 27.93 12.05
CA SER A 237 0.75 28.62 11.01
C SER A 237 -0.28 27.68 10.38
N LEU A 238 0.06 26.44 10.15
CA LEU A 238 -0.87 25.43 9.61
C LEU A 238 -2.03 25.18 10.56
N VAL A 239 -1.76 25.01 11.86
CA VAL A 239 -2.82 24.87 12.88
C VAL A 239 -3.72 26.12 12.92
N ASN A 240 -3.14 27.31 12.89
CA ASN A 240 -3.88 28.56 12.90
C ASN A 240 -4.73 28.75 11.64
N PHE A 241 -4.20 28.39 10.47
CA PHE A 241 -4.97 28.36 9.23
C PHE A 241 -6.19 27.42 9.32
N VAL A 242 -5.99 26.19 9.76
CA VAL A 242 -7.07 25.20 9.89
C VAL A 242 -8.13 25.67 10.91
N ARG A 243 -7.71 26.28 12.00
CA ARG A 243 -8.61 26.86 13.01
C ARG A 243 -9.46 27.98 12.42
N LEU A 244 -8.85 28.91 11.70
CA LEU A 244 -9.54 30.00 11.01
C LEU A 244 -10.52 29.45 9.97
N LEU A 245 -10.07 28.52 9.14
CA LEU A 245 -10.90 27.88 8.12
C LEU A 245 -12.13 27.19 8.73
N ARG A 246 -11.94 26.39 9.79
CA ARG A 246 -13.04 25.72 10.53
C ARG A 246 -14.07 26.76 11.00
N SER A 247 -13.62 27.83 11.64
CA SER A 247 -14.50 28.91 12.13
C SER A 247 -15.26 29.58 10.98
N ASN A 248 -14.54 29.99 9.93
CA ASN A 248 -15.14 30.69 8.79
C ASN A 248 -16.16 29.82 8.05
N LEU A 249 -15.85 28.55 7.81
CA LEU A 249 -16.76 27.63 7.14
C LEU A 249 -17.99 27.33 8.01
N SER A 250 -17.80 27.07 9.33
CA SER A 250 -18.94 26.84 10.25
C SER A 250 -19.92 28.01 10.28
N ASN A 251 -19.42 29.26 10.20
CA ASN A 251 -20.25 30.46 10.18
C ASN A 251 -21.02 30.64 8.85
N LYS A 252 -20.50 30.10 7.74
CA LYS A 252 -21.09 30.23 6.39
C LYS A 252 -22.03 29.10 6.02
N MET A 253 -21.82 27.92 6.60
CA MET A 253 -22.66 26.76 6.31
C MET A 253 -24.01 26.84 6.99
N PRO A 254 -25.14 26.61 6.28
CA PRO A 254 -26.50 26.73 6.85
C PRO A 254 -26.74 25.86 8.09
N SER A 255 -26.11 24.69 8.15
CA SER A 255 -26.20 23.78 9.31
C SER A 255 -25.22 24.13 10.44
N GLY A 256 -24.32 25.07 10.23
CA GLY A 256 -23.17 25.29 11.10
C GLY A 256 -22.15 24.14 11.13
N LYS A 257 -22.39 23.10 10.32
CA LYS A 257 -21.57 21.90 10.25
C LYS A 257 -20.84 21.84 8.93
N VAL A 258 -19.54 21.58 8.98
CA VAL A 258 -18.67 21.34 7.83
C VAL A 258 -17.75 20.18 8.17
N PHE A 259 -17.53 19.28 7.22
CA PHE A 259 -16.57 18.21 7.39
C PHE A 259 -15.20 18.66 6.88
N LEU A 260 -14.17 18.55 7.72
CA LEU A 260 -12.79 18.82 7.32
C LEU A 260 -11.96 17.55 7.43
N SER A 261 -11.24 17.22 6.37
CA SER A 261 -10.14 16.26 6.43
C SER A 261 -8.80 16.94 6.15
N ILE A 262 -7.71 16.32 6.59
CA ILE A 262 -6.35 16.76 6.30
C ILE A 262 -5.46 15.55 6.00
N THR A 263 -4.65 15.66 4.96
CA THR A 263 -3.63 14.65 4.67
C THR A 263 -2.43 14.80 5.58
N LEU A 264 -1.82 13.66 5.93
CA LEU A 264 -0.59 13.59 6.71
C LEU A 264 0.48 12.84 5.90
N PRO A 265 1.71 13.36 5.86
CA PRO A 265 2.80 12.70 5.13
C PRO A 265 3.23 11.42 5.83
N SER A 266 3.56 10.38 5.05
CA SER A 266 3.96 9.09 5.61
C SER A 266 5.36 9.10 6.23
N TYR A 267 6.30 9.89 5.69
CA TYR A 267 7.70 9.85 6.14
C TYR A 267 8.43 11.20 6.14
N SER A 268 8.32 12.00 5.09
CA SER A 268 8.97 13.30 5.01
C SER A 268 8.09 14.39 5.63
N THR A 269 8.72 15.45 6.14
CA THR A 269 8.03 16.65 6.66
C THR A 269 6.95 16.40 7.74
N ARG A 270 6.96 15.22 8.39
CA ARG A 270 5.99 14.88 9.45
C ARG A 270 6.01 15.85 10.61
N GLU A 271 7.17 16.39 10.93
CA GLU A 271 7.42 17.33 12.02
C GLU A 271 6.72 18.68 11.81
N ALA A 272 6.41 19.03 10.55
CA ALA A 272 5.64 20.22 10.20
C ALA A 272 4.13 20.12 10.55
N PHE A 273 3.66 18.92 10.89
CA PHE A 273 2.25 18.69 11.21
C PHE A 273 2.08 18.45 12.70
N ASP A 274 1.47 19.40 13.39
CA ASP A 274 1.00 19.21 14.76
C ASP A 274 -0.31 18.40 14.73
N HIS A 275 -0.16 17.10 14.48
CA HIS A 275 -1.30 16.21 14.30
C HIS A 275 -2.19 16.07 15.56
N VAL A 276 -1.71 16.42 16.73
CA VAL A 276 -2.54 16.47 17.96
C VAL A 276 -3.49 17.65 17.87
N ASN A 277 -2.98 18.88 17.71
CA ASN A 277 -3.80 20.07 17.60
C ASN A 277 -4.64 20.11 16.31
N LEU A 278 -4.10 19.61 15.19
CA LEU A 278 -4.88 19.45 13.96
C LEU A 278 -6.02 18.45 14.14
N GLY A 279 -5.79 17.34 14.85
CA GLY A 279 -6.80 16.32 15.13
C GLY A 279 -7.99 16.81 15.95
N GLU A 280 -7.84 17.89 16.72
CA GLU A 280 -8.96 18.56 17.41
C GLU A 280 -9.79 19.43 16.45
N LEU A 281 -9.17 19.93 15.38
CA LEU A 281 -9.78 20.86 14.43
C LEU A 281 -10.42 20.18 13.22
N VAL A 282 -10.04 18.95 12.91
CA VAL A 282 -10.57 18.20 11.74
C VAL A 282 -11.40 16.99 12.16
N ASP A 283 -12.24 16.52 11.26
CA ASP A 283 -13.09 15.34 11.47
C ASP A 283 -12.36 14.06 11.09
N LEU A 284 -11.42 14.14 10.13
CA LEU A 284 -10.66 13.01 9.63
C LEU A 284 -9.23 13.42 9.29
N MET A 285 -8.28 12.53 9.58
CA MET A 285 -6.90 12.63 9.12
C MET A 285 -6.60 11.49 8.16
N VAL A 286 -5.81 11.75 7.13
CA VAL A 286 -5.53 10.77 6.09
C VAL A 286 -4.02 10.63 5.92
N ILE A 287 -3.43 9.53 6.39
CA ILE A 287 -2.02 9.23 6.16
C ILE A 287 -1.82 8.79 4.72
N MET A 288 -0.98 9.48 3.97
CA MET A 288 -0.61 9.13 2.59
C MET A 288 0.41 7.97 2.58
N GLY A 289 -0.09 6.74 2.67
CA GLY A 289 0.70 5.51 2.78
C GLY A 289 1.27 5.01 1.46
N TYR A 290 1.82 5.88 0.64
CA TYR A 290 2.37 5.58 -0.68
C TYR A 290 3.62 6.44 -0.99
N ASP A 291 4.20 6.25 -2.18
CA ASP A 291 5.39 6.94 -2.68
C ASP A 291 6.67 6.70 -1.84
N TYR A 292 6.77 5.57 -1.15
CA TYR A 292 7.96 5.21 -0.36
C TYR A 292 9.19 4.96 -1.24
N HIS A 293 8.98 4.45 -2.46
CA HIS A 293 10.01 4.28 -3.48
C HIS A 293 9.53 4.97 -4.76
N LYS A 294 10.06 6.17 -5.03
CA LYS A 294 9.70 6.99 -6.18
C LYS A 294 10.86 7.88 -6.59
N GLY A 295 10.92 8.21 -7.88
CA GLY A 295 11.94 9.12 -8.40
C GLY A 295 13.32 8.49 -8.49
N LYS A 296 14.37 9.24 -8.14
CA LYS A 296 15.76 8.75 -8.15
C LYS A 296 15.99 7.87 -6.94
N GLY A 297 16.32 6.60 -7.13
CA GLY A 297 16.60 5.72 -6.03
C GLY A 297 16.56 4.24 -6.39
N ILE A 298 16.52 3.41 -5.36
CA ILE A 298 16.41 1.96 -5.49
C ILE A 298 14.96 1.61 -5.80
N THR A 299 14.76 0.71 -6.76
CA THR A 299 13.44 0.16 -7.09
C THR A 299 12.81 -0.49 -5.86
N GLY A 300 11.50 -0.44 -5.76
CA GLY A 300 10.80 -1.05 -4.63
C GLY A 300 9.31 -0.73 -4.58
N ALA A 301 8.66 -1.29 -3.59
CA ALA A 301 7.23 -1.15 -3.37
C ALA A 301 6.82 0.32 -3.18
N VAL A 302 5.76 0.74 -3.88
CA VAL A 302 5.13 2.07 -3.70
C VAL A 302 4.67 2.24 -2.25
N SER A 303 4.15 1.17 -1.66
CA SER A 303 3.57 1.14 -0.32
C SER A 303 4.05 -0.11 0.46
N PRO A 304 5.33 -0.17 0.88
CA PRO A 304 5.86 -1.35 1.56
C PRO A 304 5.23 -1.52 2.94
N LEU A 305 4.63 -2.70 3.21
CA LEU A 305 4.10 -3.00 4.52
C LEU A 305 5.21 -2.98 5.57
N ARG A 306 6.38 -3.55 5.23
CA ARG A 306 7.60 -3.59 6.05
C ARG A 306 8.84 -3.36 5.19
N THR A 307 9.94 -3.10 5.87
CA THR A 307 11.26 -3.05 5.24
C THR A 307 12.27 -3.82 6.09
N THR A 308 13.24 -4.41 5.43
CA THR A 308 14.38 -5.03 6.14
C THR A 308 15.57 -4.06 6.27
N ASN A 309 15.49 -2.92 5.58
CA ASN A 309 16.50 -1.88 5.79
C ASN A 309 16.30 -1.27 7.18
N ARG A 310 17.33 -1.29 8.02
CA ARG A 310 17.26 -0.78 9.39
C ARG A 310 16.85 0.69 9.48
N ASN A 311 17.20 1.47 8.47
CA ASN A 311 16.83 2.89 8.35
C ASN A 311 15.71 3.13 7.33
N GLY A 312 15.13 2.05 6.79
CA GLY A 312 14.08 2.14 5.79
C GLY A 312 12.74 2.47 6.41
N ILE A 313 11.90 3.11 5.61
CA ILE A 313 10.57 3.54 5.99
C ILE A 313 9.54 2.62 5.34
N SER A 314 8.46 2.31 6.07
CA SER A 314 7.38 1.43 5.64
C SER A 314 6.07 1.86 6.28
N LEU A 315 4.96 1.28 5.86
CA LEU A 315 3.66 1.52 6.50
C LEU A 315 3.70 1.22 7.99
N GLN A 316 4.31 0.11 8.39
CA GLN A 316 4.43 -0.24 9.80
C GLN A 316 5.20 0.83 10.58
N SER A 317 6.38 1.25 10.12
CA SER A 317 7.16 2.27 10.80
C SER A 317 6.49 3.65 10.80
N THR A 318 5.70 3.95 9.78
CA THR A 318 4.86 5.15 9.73
C THR A 318 3.79 5.12 10.80
N LEU A 319 3.05 4.03 10.93
CA LEU A 319 2.02 3.89 11.96
C LEU A 319 2.60 3.86 13.37
N GLU A 320 3.75 3.21 13.56
CA GLU A 320 4.50 3.24 14.83
C GLU A 320 4.91 4.67 15.22
N TYR A 321 5.39 5.47 14.25
CA TYR A 321 5.72 6.88 14.49
C TYR A 321 4.50 7.68 14.97
N TYR A 322 3.39 7.58 14.24
CA TYR A 322 2.18 8.33 14.59
C TYR A 322 1.54 7.84 15.89
N ALA A 323 1.52 6.54 16.17
CA ALA A 323 1.04 5.99 17.43
C ALA A 323 1.87 6.48 18.61
N LYS A 324 3.21 6.47 18.48
CA LYS A 324 4.12 6.98 19.50
C LYS A 324 3.92 8.46 19.78
N ASN A 325 3.56 9.23 18.76
CA ASN A 325 3.36 10.68 18.87
C ASN A 325 1.89 11.06 19.08
N GLN A 326 1.06 10.15 19.59
CA GLN A 326 -0.30 10.41 20.07
C GLN A 326 -1.31 10.84 18.97
N LEU A 327 -1.10 10.42 17.73
CA LEU A 327 -2.12 10.60 16.69
C LEU A 327 -3.43 9.91 17.12
N ASN A 328 -4.55 10.58 16.93
CA ASN A 328 -5.87 9.96 17.15
C ASN A 328 -6.18 8.94 16.04
N MET A 329 -5.80 7.68 16.26
CA MET A 329 -5.99 6.60 15.30
C MET A 329 -7.47 6.39 14.95
N GLY A 330 -8.39 6.59 15.89
CA GLY A 330 -9.83 6.46 15.66
C GLY A 330 -10.44 7.55 14.77
N LYS A 331 -9.69 8.61 14.46
CA LYS A 331 -10.02 9.67 13.48
C LYS A 331 -9.11 9.61 12.24
N THR A 332 -8.37 8.55 12.03
CA THR A 332 -7.37 8.47 10.97
C THR A 332 -7.63 7.31 10.05
N VAL A 333 -7.44 7.50 8.75
CA VAL A 333 -7.42 6.44 7.73
C VAL A 333 -6.03 6.35 7.10
N LEU A 334 -5.70 5.17 6.58
CA LEU A 334 -4.48 4.92 5.81
C LEU A 334 -4.82 4.90 4.32
N ALA A 335 -4.38 5.91 3.58
CA ALA A 335 -4.53 5.92 2.14
C ALA A 335 -3.47 5.06 1.47
N LEU A 336 -3.89 4.25 0.50
CA LEU A 336 -3.07 3.28 -0.22
C LEU A 336 -3.18 3.47 -1.73
N PRO A 337 -2.14 3.08 -2.49
CA PRO A 337 -2.09 3.34 -3.92
C PRO A 337 -2.89 2.32 -4.72
N TYR A 338 -3.73 2.80 -5.64
CA TYR A 338 -4.31 2.01 -6.72
C TYR A 338 -3.50 2.17 -8.02
N TYR A 339 -2.19 2.33 -7.86
CA TYR A 339 -1.20 2.45 -8.93
C TYR A 339 0.09 1.72 -8.56
N GLY A 340 0.88 1.42 -9.55
CA GLY A 340 2.24 0.93 -9.40
C GLY A 340 3.26 1.98 -9.81
N ALA A 341 4.52 1.73 -9.45
CA ALA A 341 5.65 2.48 -9.95
C ALA A 341 6.47 1.62 -10.89
N GLN A 342 6.79 2.18 -12.04
CA GLN A 342 7.55 1.53 -13.09
C GLN A 342 8.95 2.12 -13.17
N TRP A 343 9.93 1.22 -13.23
CA TRP A 343 11.33 1.54 -13.51
C TRP A 343 11.77 0.89 -14.81
N LYS A 344 12.71 1.54 -15.48
CA LYS A 344 13.43 0.99 -16.61
C LYS A 344 14.90 0.80 -16.24
N GLY A 345 15.49 -0.27 -16.73
CA GLY A 345 16.89 -0.58 -16.51
C GLY A 345 17.62 -0.86 -17.81
N LYS A 346 18.93 -0.58 -17.81
CA LYS A 346 19.85 -0.95 -18.88
C LYS A 346 21.11 -1.54 -18.28
N ILE A 347 21.57 -2.65 -18.84
CA ILE A 347 22.83 -3.26 -18.39
C ILE A 347 24.00 -2.35 -18.74
N ASN A 348 24.79 -1.99 -17.72
CA ASN A 348 26.00 -1.20 -17.86
C ASN A 348 27.23 -2.06 -18.22
N SER A 349 28.39 -1.44 -18.42
CA SER A 349 29.65 -2.11 -18.76
C SER A 349 30.14 -3.14 -17.70
N LYS A 350 29.61 -3.05 -16.48
CA LYS A 350 29.87 -4.01 -15.39
C LYS A 350 28.85 -5.16 -15.40
N GLY A 351 27.90 -5.09 -16.35
CA GLY A 351 26.82 -6.01 -16.55
C GLY A 351 25.79 -5.94 -15.42
N VAL A 352 25.51 -4.80 -14.90
CA VAL A 352 24.62 -4.46 -13.81
C VAL A 352 23.53 -3.56 -14.38
N TYR A 353 22.27 -3.74 -13.98
CA TYR A 353 21.20 -2.85 -14.40
C TYR A 353 21.33 -1.49 -13.70
N ASP A 354 21.58 -0.45 -14.47
CA ASP A 354 21.35 0.92 -14.04
C ASP A 354 19.86 1.21 -14.21
N THR A 355 19.14 1.31 -13.10
CA THR A 355 17.69 1.52 -13.08
C THR A 355 17.35 2.98 -12.81
N TYR A 356 16.29 3.44 -13.45
CA TYR A 356 15.73 4.77 -13.21
C TYR A 356 14.20 4.69 -13.17
N TYR A 357 13.62 5.55 -12.35
CA TYR A 357 12.18 5.71 -12.29
C TYR A 357 11.65 6.24 -13.63
N ASP A 358 10.64 5.57 -14.16
CA ASP A 358 10.01 5.92 -15.44
C ASP A 358 8.71 6.70 -15.19
N LYS A 359 7.74 6.10 -14.51
CA LYS A 359 6.43 6.70 -14.24
C LYS A 359 5.63 5.94 -13.18
N ASP A 360 4.62 6.62 -12.65
CA ASP A 360 3.49 5.94 -12.02
C ASP A 360 2.58 5.34 -13.10
N ILE A 361 1.96 4.22 -12.80
CA ILE A 361 1.13 3.47 -13.72
C ILE A 361 -0.15 3.00 -13.01
N PRO A 362 -1.35 3.46 -13.42
CA PRO A 362 -2.61 3.03 -12.82
C PRO A 362 -2.77 1.52 -12.79
N TYR A 363 -3.45 1.00 -11.77
CA TYR A 363 -3.66 -0.44 -11.59
C TYR A 363 -4.17 -1.12 -12.85
N ARG A 364 -5.18 -0.53 -13.51
CA ARG A 364 -5.73 -1.04 -14.78
C ARG A 364 -4.67 -1.20 -15.88
N GLU A 365 -3.71 -0.26 -15.94
CA GLU A 365 -2.65 -0.33 -16.94
C GLU A 365 -1.61 -1.37 -16.58
N VAL A 366 -1.28 -1.53 -15.29
CA VAL A 366 -0.43 -2.63 -14.81
C VAL A 366 -1.01 -3.97 -15.22
N MET A 367 -2.31 -4.17 -14.97
CA MET A 367 -2.99 -5.42 -15.30
C MET A 367 -3.11 -5.63 -16.81
N ASN A 368 -3.41 -4.59 -17.58
CA ASN A 368 -3.49 -4.67 -19.04
C ASN A 368 -2.14 -4.95 -19.71
N LEU A 369 -1.07 -4.31 -19.24
CA LEU A 369 0.25 -4.42 -19.86
C LEU A 369 0.99 -5.69 -19.41
N TYR A 370 0.86 -6.05 -18.15
CA TYR A 370 1.65 -7.11 -17.54
C TYR A 370 0.79 -8.27 -17.04
N GLY A 371 -0.28 -8.01 -16.31
CA GLY A 371 -1.11 -9.03 -15.67
C GLY A 371 -1.76 -10.00 -16.67
N ALA A 372 -2.06 -9.55 -17.90
CA ALA A 372 -2.62 -10.38 -18.94
C ALA A 372 -1.66 -11.48 -19.45
N ASN A 373 -0.33 -11.24 -19.37
CA ASN A 373 0.67 -12.10 -20.00
C ASN A 373 1.69 -12.69 -19.03
N TYR A 374 1.80 -12.14 -17.81
CA TYR A 374 2.84 -12.51 -16.85
C TYR A 374 2.25 -12.73 -15.47
N THR A 375 2.83 -13.66 -14.72
CA THR A 375 2.52 -13.85 -13.30
C THR A 375 3.40 -12.90 -12.48
N PRO A 376 2.84 -12.08 -11.59
CA PRO A 376 3.63 -11.21 -10.74
C PRO A 376 4.46 -12.02 -9.75
N GLN A 377 5.64 -11.52 -9.43
CA GLN A 377 6.42 -11.96 -8.30
C GLN A 377 5.93 -11.26 -7.03
N TYR A 378 6.22 -11.85 -5.89
CA TYR A 378 5.79 -11.32 -4.58
C TYR A 378 6.97 -11.13 -3.64
N ASP A 379 7.13 -9.92 -3.11
CA ASP A 379 8.10 -9.65 -2.06
C ASP A 379 7.46 -9.79 -0.66
N PHE A 380 7.86 -10.82 0.05
CA PHE A 380 7.32 -11.19 1.37
C PHE A 380 7.66 -10.21 2.50
N VAL A 381 8.52 -9.22 2.26
CA VAL A 381 8.84 -8.20 3.26
C VAL A 381 7.97 -6.98 3.09
N SER A 382 7.98 -6.42 1.90
CA SER A 382 7.10 -5.30 1.58
C SER A 382 5.64 -5.74 1.44
N MET A 383 5.38 -7.06 1.35
CA MET A 383 4.06 -7.63 1.09
C MET A 383 3.42 -7.01 -0.16
N THR A 384 4.20 -6.89 -1.24
CA THR A 384 3.83 -6.20 -2.47
C THR A 384 4.20 -7.05 -3.68
N ASN A 385 3.40 -6.95 -4.73
CA ASN A 385 3.67 -7.63 -5.99
C ASN A 385 4.56 -6.79 -6.90
N TYR A 386 5.30 -7.45 -7.79
CA TYR A 386 6.05 -6.78 -8.84
C TYR A 386 6.20 -7.66 -10.08
N PHE A 387 6.31 -7.02 -11.22
CA PHE A 387 6.76 -7.63 -12.46
C PHE A 387 8.22 -7.24 -12.69
N PHE A 388 9.03 -8.20 -13.10
CA PHE A 388 10.37 -7.96 -13.60
C PHE A 388 10.50 -8.63 -14.95
N LEU A 389 10.76 -7.84 -15.98
CA LEU A 389 10.85 -8.29 -17.37
C LEU A 389 12.20 -7.86 -17.95
N GLU A 390 12.91 -8.80 -18.55
CA GLU A 390 14.15 -8.56 -19.30
C GLU A 390 13.89 -8.69 -20.78
N PHE A 391 14.54 -7.84 -21.56
CA PHE A 391 14.46 -7.84 -23.01
C PHE A 391 15.83 -8.16 -23.64
N GLY A 392 15.80 -8.74 -24.83
CA GLY A 392 17.00 -9.22 -25.51
C GLY A 392 18.04 -8.13 -25.87
N ASP A 393 17.67 -6.86 -25.77
CA ASP A 393 18.56 -5.70 -25.96
C ASP A 393 19.27 -5.22 -24.68
N SER A 394 19.30 -6.05 -23.63
CA SER A 394 19.89 -5.73 -22.33
C SER A 394 19.16 -4.62 -21.57
N THR A 395 17.90 -4.41 -21.87
CA THR A 395 17.01 -3.53 -21.09
C THR A 395 16.08 -4.33 -20.17
N SER A 396 15.56 -3.69 -19.16
CA SER A 396 14.56 -4.30 -18.25
C SER A 396 13.45 -3.32 -17.90
N VAL A 397 12.31 -3.86 -17.50
CA VAL A 397 11.22 -3.13 -16.85
C VAL A 397 10.90 -3.82 -15.53
N GLU A 398 10.78 -3.03 -14.49
CA GLU A 398 10.33 -3.46 -13.17
C GLU A 398 9.13 -2.61 -12.79
N CYS A 399 8.02 -3.25 -12.39
CA CYS A 399 6.79 -2.56 -12.00
C CYS A 399 6.29 -3.11 -10.66
N TRP A 400 6.34 -2.29 -9.63
CA TRP A 400 5.86 -2.61 -8.29
C TRP A 400 4.44 -2.08 -8.10
N PHE A 401 3.52 -2.92 -7.64
CA PHE A 401 2.11 -2.58 -7.48
C PHE A 401 1.43 -3.41 -6.40
N ASP A 402 0.28 -2.95 -5.94
CA ASP A 402 -0.56 -3.71 -5.03
C ASP A 402 -1.78 -4.30 -5.78
N ASN A 403 -2.07 -5.57 -5.52
CA ASN A 403 -3.33 -6.22 -5.89
C ASN A 403 -4.23 -6.37 -4.65
N ALA A 404 -5.42 -6.96 -4.82
CA ALA A 404 -6.36 -7.16 -3.72
C ALA A 404 -5.73 -7.91 -2.54
N ALA A 405 -4.93 -8.96 -2.78
CA ALA A 405 -4.33 -9.76 -1.72
C ALA A 405 -3.24 -9.00 -0.93
N SER A 406 -2.43 -8.18 -1.59
CA SER A 406 -1.44 -7.35 -0.91
C SER A 406 -2.07 -6.16 -0.18
N LEU A 407 -3.11 -5.54 -0.76
CA LEU A 407 -3.90 -4.49 -0.10
C LEU A 407 -4.63 -5.01 1.15
N GLU A 408 -5.20 -6.22 1.11
CA GLU A 408 -5.83 -6.83 2.27
C GLU A 408 -4.90 -6.83 3.49
N LYS A 409 -3.63 -7.17 3.30
CA LYS A 409 -2.65 -7.17 4.40
C LYS A 409 -2.37 -5.77 4.95
N LYS A 410 -2.40 -4.76 4.08
CA LYS A 410 -2.22 -3.36 4.45
C LYS A 410 -3.46 -2.79 5.13
N TYR A 411 -4.66 -3.20 4.69
CA TYR A 411 -5.91 -2.89 5.38
C TYR A 411 -5.92 -3.50 6.78
N ASN A 412 -5.55 -4.78 6.90
CA ASN A 412 -5.45 -5.45 8.19
C ASN A 412 -4.42 -4.80 9.11
N LEU A 413 -3.28 -4.33 8.58
CA LEU A 413 -2.32 -3.54 9.35
C LEU A 413 -2.96 -2.25 9.87
N ALA A 414 -3.64 -1.49 9.02
CA ALA A 414 -4.32 -0.25 9.41
C ALA A 414 -5.33 -0.50 10.54
N LEU A 415 -6.19 -1.50 10.38
CA LEU A 415 -7.19 -1.86 11.38
C LEU A 415 -6.57 -2.36 12.70
N SER A 416 -5.44 -3.06 12.64
CA SER A 416 -4.72 -3.54 13.83
C SER A 416 -4.13 -2.41 14.69
N TYR A 417 -3.87 -1.24 14.09
CA TYR A 417 -3.49 -0.01 14.79
C TYR A 417 -4.70 0.80 15.27
N GLY A 418 -5.92 0.33 15.06
CA GLY A 418 -7.15 1.01 15.47
C GLY A 418 -7.51 2.20 14.58
N LEU A 419 -7.02 2.22 13.34
CA LEU A 419 -7.42 3.25 12.38
C LEU A 419 -8.91 3.17 12.05
N LYS A 420 -9.49 4.31 11.71
CA LYS A 420 -10.90 4.43 11.33
C LYS A 420 -11.23 3.69 10.05
N GLY A 421 -10.25 3.45 9.19
CA GLY A 421 -10.43 2.78 7.91
C GLY A 421 -9.29 3.03 6.95
N VAL A 422 -9.63 3.12 5.66
CA VAL A 422 -8.66 3.22 4.57
C VAL A 422 -9.01 4.33 3.58
N GLY A 423 -8.00 4.77 2.83
CA GLY A 423 -8.14 5.72 1.73
C GLY A 423 -7.63 5.13 0.42
N ILE A 424 -8.05 5.69 -0.70
CA ILE A 424 -7.75 5.22 -2.06
C ILE A 424 -7.16 6.37 -2.87
N TRP A 425 -5.90 6.27 -3.28
CA TRP A 425 -5.28 7.12 -4.28
C TRP A 425 -4.95 6.33 -5.54
N ALA A 426 -5.70 6.44 -6.65
CA ALA A 426 -6.87 7.26 -6.76
C ALA A 426 -8.03 6.45 -7.34
N LEU A 427 -9.24 6.90 -7.11
CA LEU A 427 -10.44 6.33 -7.69
C LEU A 427 -10.37 6.37 -9.22
N GLY A 428 -10.78 5.28 -9.86
CA GLY A 428 -10.74 5.10 -11.31
C GLY A 428 -9.42 4.58 -11.85
N TYR A 429 -8.37 4.50 -11.02
CA TYR A 429 -7.11 3.89 -11.45
C TYR A 429 -7.23 2.37 -11.69
N ASP A 430 -8.25 1.76 -11.12
CA ASP A 430 -8.66 0.37 -11.31
C ASP A 430 -9.81 0.18 -12.31
N ASN A 431 -10.21 1.23 -13.04
CA ASN A 431 -11.37 1.21 -13.93
C ASN A 431 -11.34 0.02 -14.92
N GLY A 432 -12.41 -0.79 -14.92
CA GLY A 432 -12.53 -2.03 -15.67
C GLY A 432 -12.13 -3.29 -14.87
N TYR A 433 -11.63 -3.14 -13.64
CA TYR A 433 -11.33 -4.21 -12.70
C TYR A 433 -12.19 -4.07 -11.46
N THR A 434 -12.65 -5.20 -10.92
CA THR A 434 -13.59 -5.22 -9.77
C THR A 434 -12.98 -5.80 -8.49
N ASP A 435 -11.81 -6.39 -8.57
CA ASP A 435 -11.16 -7.09 -7.47
C ASP A 435 -10.83 -6.18 -6.28
N LEU A 436 -10.45 -4.92 -6.53
CA LEU A 436 -10.17 -3.96 -5.46
C LEU A 436 -11.45 -3.48 -4.78
N TRP A 437 -12.55 -3.28 -5.53
CA TRP A 437 -13.87 -2.99 -4.98
C TRP A 437 -14.42 -4.16 -4.17
N GLN A 438 -14.23 -5.38 -4.65
CA GLN A 438 -14.61 -6.59 -3.95
C GLN A 438 -13.88 -6.74 -2.61
N LEU A 439 -12.60 -6.34 -2.55
CA LEU A 439 -11.86 -6.30 -1.30
C LEU A 439 -12.49 -5.30 -0.30
N ILE A 440 -12.86 -4.10 -0.77
CA ILE A 440 -13.57 -3.12 0.07
C ILE A 440 -14.90 -3.69 0.58
N ASP A 441 -15.69 -4.30 -0.30
CA ASP A 441 -16.96 -4.92 0.09
C ASP A 441 -16.77 -5.99 1.17
N ASN A 442 -15.80 -6.88 0.99
CA ASN A 442 -15.54 -7.94 1.97
C ASN A 442 -15.07 -7.41 3.33
N GLN A 443 -14.22 -6.40 3.32
CA GLN A 443 -13.52 -5.95 4.51
C GLN A 443 -14.35 -4.96 5.35
N PHE A 444 -15.16 -4.11 4.69
CA PHE A 444 -15.76 -2.94 5.32
C PHE A 444 -17.29 -2.92 5.31
N THR A 445 -17.94 -3.92 4.71
CA THR A 445 -19.40 -4.00 4.73
C THR A 445 -19.90 -4.95 5.81
N THR A 446 -21.15 -4.76 6.17
CA THR A 446 -21.90 -5.66 7.06
C THR A 446 -23.15 -6.12 6.35
N ASP A 447 -23.61 -7.33 6.66
CA ASP A 447 -24.93 -7.78 6.25
C ASP A 447 -26.01 -6.90 6.91
N THR A 448 -27.06 -6.56 6.17
CA THR A 448 -28.20 -5.77 6.69
C THR A 448 -29.01 -6.52 7.77
N THR A 449 -28.78 -7.81 7.98
CA THR A 449 -29.32 -8.55 9.11
C THR A 449 -28.71 -8.17 10.46
N GLY A 450 -27.74 -7.25 10.48
CA GLY A 450 -27.08 -6.78 11.71
C GLY A 450 -26.01 -7.73 12.25
N VAL A 451 -25.78 -8.83 11.58
CA VAL A 451 -24.64 -9.69 11.86
C VAL A 451 -23.42 -9.00 11.22
N VAL A 452 -22.62 -8.35 12.05
CA VAL A 452 -21.25 -8.06 11.72
C VAL A 452 -20.64 -9.42 11.43
N ASN A 453 -20.27 -9.73 10.17
CA ASN A 453 -19.25 -10.74 9.99
C ASN A 453 -18.00 -10.17 10.66
N PRO A 454 -17.64 -10.63 11.87
CA PRO A 454 -16.34 -10.32 12.38
C PRO A 454 -15.39 -10.80 11.28
N ILE A 455 -14.36 -10.08 11.02
CA ILE A 455 -13.13 -10.63 10.42
C ILE A 455 -12.95 -11.90 11.20
N ASN A 456 -13.26 -13.05 10.59
CA ASN A 456 -13.58 -14.25 11.35
C ASN A 456 -12.40 -14.61 12.22
N GLU A 457 -12.44 -14.22 13.48
CA GLU A 457 -11.80 -15.00 14.55
C GLU A 457 -12.32 -16.44 14.57
N ALA A 458 -13.47 -16.69 13.91
CA ALA A 458 -14.15 -17.99 13.87
C ALA A 458 -13.73 -18.91 12.73
N ASP A 459 -13.03 -18.47 11.70
CA ASP A 459 -12.35 -19.40 10.79
C ASP A 459 -11.02 -19.89 11.38
N GLY A 460 -11.05 -20.11 12.67
CA GLY A 460 -10.26 -21.09 13.43
C GLY A 460 -8.75 -21.07 13.27
N PHE A 461 -8.19 -20.07 12.57
CA PHE A 461 -6.79 -19.79 12.68
C PHE A 461 -6.62 -18.52 13.51
N PRO A 462 -5.98 -18.65 14.70
CA PRO A 462 -5.59 -17.51 15.48
C PRO A 462 -4.89 -16.56 14.52
N VAL A 463 -5.15 -15.29 14.70
CA VAL A 463 -4.40 -14.16 14.08
C VAL A 463 -2.97 -14.63 13.95
N SER A 464 -2.68 -15.12 12.80
CA SER A 464 -1.93 -16.34 12.50
C SER A 464 -0.72 -16.51 13.41
N MET A 465 -0.26 -17.74 13.58
CA MET A 465 1.08 -18.06 14.06
C MET A 465 2.13 -17.03 13.61
N GLY A 466 1.95 -16.40 12.44
CA GLY A 466 2.76 -15.31 11.96
C GLY A 466 2.63 -14.01 12.74
N SER A 467 1.45 -13.55 13.12
CA SER A 467 1.30 -12.36 13.98
C SER A 467 1.64 -12.66 15.43
N PHE A 468 1.37 -13.88 15.90
CA PHE A 468 1.89 -14.36 17.17
C PHE A 468 3.43 -14.43 17.13
N MET A 469 4.00 -15.06 16.13
CA MET A 469 5.46 -15.11 15.92
C MET A 469 6.09 -13.72 15.76
N MET A 470 5.40 -12.74 15.16
CA MET A 470 5.91 -11.39 15.02
C MET A 470 5.73 -10.55 16.28
N ARG A 471 4.62 -10.69 16.98
CA ARG A 471 4.37 -10.00 18.26
C ARG A 471 5.32 -10.51 19.38
N TYR A 472 5.71 -11.77 19.28
CA TYR A 472 6.61 -12.43 20.22
C TYR A 472 7.97 -12.76 19.62
N ARG A 473 8.31 -12.18 18.45
CA ARG A 473 9.58 -12.44 17.75
C ARG A 473 10.78 -12.32 18.67
N ASP A 474 10.82 -11.27 19.47
CA ASP A 474 11.97 -10.98 20.33
C ASP A 474 12.00 -11.94 21.53
N ILE A 475 10.82 -12.30 22.05
CA ILE A 475 10.70 -13.34 23.11
C ILE A 475 11.03 -14.71 22.55
N LEU A 476 10.53 -15.08 21.37
CA LEU A 476 10.83 -16.35 20.70
C LEU A 476 12.32 -16.43 20.31
N THR A 477 12.91 -15.32 19.87
CA THR A 477 14.35 -15.27 19.58
C THR A 477 15.16 -15.42 20.85
N LEU A 478 14.77 -14.76 21.94
CA LEU A 478 15.43 -14.91 23.24
C LEU A 478 15.28 -16.34 23.79
N THR A 479 14.09 -16.91 23.71
CA THR A 479 13.83 -18.30 24.14
C THR A 479 14.65 -19.28 23.30
N TYR A 480 14.77 -19.06 21.99
CA TYR A 480 15.61 -19.85 21.10
C TYR A 480 17.10 -19.73 21.45
N LEU A 481 17.57 -18.52 21.72
CA LEU A 481 18.97 -18.28 22.14
C LEU A 481 19.25 -18.95 23.49
N LEU A 482 18.34 -18.88 24.46
CA LEU A 482 18.47 -19.53 25.76
C LEU A 482 18.49 -21.06 25.62
N PHE A 483 17.63 -21.61 24.75
CA PHE A 483 17.61 -23.04 24.46
C PHE A 483 18.90 -23.49 23.75
N ALA A 484 19.38 -22.74 22.77
CA ALA A 484 20.65 -23.02 22.10
C ALA A 484 21.83 -22.97 23.08
N LEU A 485 21.84 -22.00 23.99
CA LEU A 485 22.86 -21.88 25.05
C LEU A 485 22.81 -23.08 26.01
N ALA A 486 21.59 -23.50 26.44
CA ALA A 486 21.44 -24.68 27.30
C ALA A 486 21.90 -25.98 26.63
N VAL A 487 21.67 -26.14 25.33
CA VAL A 487 22.19 -27.25 24.54
C VAL A 487 23.73 -27.22 24.49
N VAL A 488 24.32 -26.06 24.25
CA VAL A 488 25.79 -25.90 24.23
C VAL A 488 26.41 -26.21 25.61
N ILE A 489 25.79 -25.70 26.68
CA ILE A 489 26.22 -25.98 28.05
C ILE A 489 26.10 -27.48 28.35
N GLY A 490 25.00 -28.14 27.98
CA GLY A 490 24.79 -29.57 28.13
C GLY A 490 25.87 -30.38 27.39
N TRP A 491 26.27 -29.96 26.20
CA TRP A 491 27.37 -30.57 25.45
C TRP A 491 28.72 -30.38 26.15
N VAL A 492 28.99 -29.17 26.64
CA VAL A 492 30.27 -28.89 27.35
C VAL A 492 30.34 -29.73 28.63
N ILE A 493 29.27 -29.88 29.39
CA ILE A 493 29.23 -30.72 30.59
C ILE A 493 29.43 -32.19 30.21
N ALA A 494 28.73 -32.69 29.19
CA ALA A 494 28.88 -34.06 28.72
C ALA A 494 30.29 -34.37 28.21
N PHE A 495 30.97 -33.39 27.58
CA PHE A 495 32.37 -33.53 27.17
C PHE A 495 33.36 -33.44 28.35
N ALA A 496 33.04 -32.68 29.40
CA ALA A 496 33.84 -32.61 30.59
C ALA A 496 33.77 -33.94 31.37
N ASP A 497 32.59 -34.54 31.51
CA ASP A 497 32.43 -35.87 32.16
C ASP A 497 33.06 -37.03 31.37
N TRP A 498 33.31 -36.85 30.06
CA TRP A 498 33.94 -37.91 29.24
C TRP A 498 35.49 -37.90 29.35
N ARG A 499 36.07 -36.93 30.06
CA ARG A 499 37.51 -36.81 30.29
C ARG A 499 37.97 -37.14 31.71
N VAL A 500 37.06 -37.62 32.58
CA VAL A 500 37.32 -38.22 33.87
C VAL A 500 37.13 -39.76 33.75
#